data_eb9b2e3dff54bbcfb4a8cd32a17a813b
#
_entry.id   eb9b2e3dff54bbcfb4a8cd32a17a813b
#
_cell.length_a   1.000
_cell.length_b   1.000
_cell.length_c   1.000
_cell.angle_alpha   90.00
_cell.angle_beta   90.00
_cell.angle_gamma   90.00
#
_symmetry.space_group_name_H-M   'P 1'
#
loop_
_entity.id
_entity.type
_entity.pdbx_description
1 polymer ?
#
loop_
_entity_poly.entity_id
_entity_poly.type
_entity_poly.pdbx_seq_one_letter_code
_entity_poly.pdbx_strand_id
1 'polypeptide(L)'
;MDTATSPIVERIARVLAAQHLSANGHGTVESPSALVDAQWKDYRDDAIAVLHTMRAPSPAMAAAGDVAVWERMVLAAIAEAKPGIVM
;
A
#
# COMPACT_ATOMS: atom_id res chain seq x y z
N MET A 1 -16.03 -1.55 -13.28
CA MET A 1 -14.74 -1.93 -12.69
C MET A 1 -14.91 -2.30 -11.24
N ASP A 2 -14.32 -3.41 -10.86
CA ASP A 2 -14.50 -3.86 -9.51
C ASP A 2 -13.56 -3.17 -8.55
N THR A 3 -13.98 -3.00 -7.35
CA THR A 3 -13.09 -2.51 -6.32
C THR A 3 -12.44 -3.72 -5.66
N ALA A 4 -11.24 -3.53 -5.19
CA ALA A 4 -10.56 -4.61 -4.48
C ALA A 4 -11.18 -4.75 -3.09
N THR A 5 -11.17 -5.95 -2.56
CA THR A 5 -11.74 -6.18 -1.25
C THR A 5 -10.75 -5.91 -0.12
N SER A 6 -9.46 -5.91 -0.38
CA SER A 6 -8.49 -5.63 0.67
C SER A 6 -8.09 -4.16 0.63
N PRO A 7 -7.76 -3.58 1.78
CA PRO A 7 -7.34 -2.19 1.84
C PRO A 7 -6.10 -1.96 0.99
N ILE A 8 -6.00 -0.77 0.41
CA ILE A 8 -4.87 -0.46 -0.46
C ILE A 8 -3.56 -0.49 0.32
N VAL A 9 -3.55 -0.10 1.59
CA VAL A 9 -2.33 -0.14 2.38
C VAL A 9 -1.84 -1.58 2.53
N GLU A 10 -2.74 -2.52 2.73
CA GLU A 10 -2.32 -3.92 2.82
C GLU A 10 -1.72 -4.38 1.50
N ARG A 11 -2.34 -4.02 0.38
CA ARG A 11 -1.83 -4.44 -0.91
C ARG A 11 -0.45 -3.87 -1.20
N ILE A 12 -0.23 -2.60 -0.85
CA ILE A 12 1.08 -1.99 -1.03
C ILE A 12 2.09 -2.65 -0.11
N ALA A 13 1.71 -2.85 1.15
CA ALA A 13 2.63 -3.46 2.12
C ALA A 13 3.04 -4.87 1.67
N ARG A 14 2.10 -5.62 1.09
CA ARG A 14 2.42 -6.95 0.59
C ARG A 14 3.39 -6.90 -0.57
N VAL A 15 3.26 -5.91 -1.44
CA VAL A 15 4.20 -5.73 -2.54
C VAL A 15 5.58 -5.40 -1.99
N LEU A 16 5.65 -4.50 -1.01
CA LEU A 16 6.93 -4.13 -0.43
C LEU A 16 7.59 -5.33 0.25
N ALA A 17 6.81 -6.12 0.97
CA ALA A 17 7.33 -7.33 1.61
C ALA A 17 7.84 -8.31 0.57
N ALA A 18 7.09 -8.49 -0.50
CA ALA A 18 7.49 -9.43 -1.55
C ALA A 18 8.77 -8.97 -2.23
N GLN A 19 8.91 -7.66 -2.46
CA GLN A 19 10.12 -7.13 -3.08
C GLN A 19 11.31 -7.33 -2.16
N HIS A 20 11.15 -7.09 -0.87
CA HIS A 20 12.23 -7.25 0.07
C HIS A 20 12.64 -8.72 0.17
N LEU A 21 11.68 -9.61 0.25
CA LEU A 21 11.97 -11.02 0.36
C LEU A 21 12.65 -11.54 -0.91
N SER A 22 12.23 -11.04 -2.05
CA SER A 22 12.82 -11.43 -3.31
C SER A 22 14.27 -10.97 -3.38
N ALA A 23 14.53 -9.75 -2.93
CA ALA A 23 15.87 -9.20 -3.00
C ALA A 23 16.83 -9.93 -2.07
N ASN A 24 16.33 -10.40 -0.95
CA ASN A 24 17.17 -11.07 0.01
C ASN A 24 17.01 -12.58 0.01
N GLY A 25 16.15 -13.09 -0.79
CA GLY A 25 15.92 -14.51 -0.80
C GLY A 25 17.03 -15.19 -1.53
N HIS A 26 17.32 -16.34 -1.19
CA HIS A 26 18.33 -17.05 -1.85
C HIS A 26 17.75 -18.39 -2.26
N GLY A 27 16.64 -18.34 -2.69
CA GLY A 27 16.11 -19.52 -3.22
C GLY A 27 15.73 -20.51 -2.22
N THR A 28 15.60 -20.22 -1.12
CA THR A 28 15.38 -21.14 -0.21
C THR A 28 14.11 -21.45 -0.11
N VAL A 29 13.47 -21.71 -0.57
CA VAL A 29 12.36 -22.11 -0.30
C VAL A 29 11.15 -22.09 0.10
N GLU A 30 10.79 -21.59 0.94
CA GLU A 30 9.54 -21.47 1.42
C GLU A 30 8.72 -20.79 0.45
N SER A 31 7.51 -20.94 0.43
CA SER A 31 6.62 -20.23 -0.44
C SER A 31 6.72 -18.74 -0.16
N PRO A 32 7.01 -17.94 -1.13
CA PRO A 32 7.03 -16.50 -0.93
C PRO A 32 5.70 -15.98 -0.37
N SER A 33 4.58 -16.60 -0.75
CA SER A 33 3.29 -16.18 -0.26
C SER A 33 3.17 -16.34 1.24
N ALA A 34 3.70 -17.43 1.77
CA ALA A 34 3.62 -17.64 3.19
C ALA A 34 4.45 -16.63 3.96
N LEU A 35 5.61 -16.25 3.40
CA LEU A 35 6.45 -15.27 4.06
C LEU A 35 5.82 -13.88 3.98
N VAL A 36 5.20 -13.55 2.86
CA VAL A 36 4.51 -12.27 2.73
C VAL A 36 3.37 -12.22 3.73
N ASP A 37 2.61 -13.30 3.87
CA ASP A 37 1.51 -13.33 4.83
C ASP A 37 2.01 -13.12 6.24
N ALA A 38 3.19 -13.59 6.54
CA ALA A 38 3.74 -13.45 7.88
C ALA A 38 4.36 -12.08 8.14
N GLN A 39 4.84 -11.43 7.11
CA GLN A 39 5.62 -10.23 7.29
C GLN A 39 5.05 -8.92 6.77
N TRP A 40 3.99 -8.94 6.01
CA TRP A 40 3.53 -7.70 5.38
C TRP A 40 3.21 -6.58 6.37
N LYS A 41 2.81 -6.95 7.59
CA LYS A 41 2.45 -5.91 8.56
C LYS A 41 3.65 -5.07 8.97
N ASP A 42 4.85 -5.61 8.82
CA ASP A 42 6.05 -4.86 9.14
C ASP A 42 6.28 -3.73 8.12
N TYR A 43 5.59 -3.79 6.97
CA TYR A 43 5.76 -2.80 5.94
C TYR A 43 4.59 -1.82 5.89
N ARG A 44 3.69 -1.89 6.88
CA ARG A 44 2.51 -1.03 6.87
C ARG A 44 2.86 0.46 6.91
N ASP A 45 3.81 0.84 7.75
CA ASP A 45 4.18 2.24 7.83
C ASP A 45 4.84 2.73 6.54
N ASP A 46 5.59 1.87 5.89
CA ASP A 46 6.19 2.21 4.61
C ASP A 46 5.10 2.40 3.55
N ALA A 47 4.08 1.55 3.59
CA ALA A 47 2.98 1.66 2.64
C ALA A 47 2.21 2.97 2.85
N ILE A 48 2.02 3.36 4.11
CA ILE A 48 1.36 4.62 4.41
C ILE A 48 2.19 5.78 3.89
N ALA A 49 3.52 5.70 4.04
CA ALA A 49 4.40 6.74 3.52
C ALA A 49 4.31 6.85 2.00
N VAL A 50 4.14 5.72 1.32
CA VAL A 50 3.95 5.73 -0.13
C VAL A 50 2.67 6.49 -0.48
N LEU A 51 1.59 6.25 0.26
CA LEU A 51 0.33 6.92 0.00
C LEU A 51 0.44 8.43 0.27
N HIS A 52 1.15 8.83 1.32
CA HIS A 52 1.35 10.25 1.57
C HIS A 52 2.11 10.91 0.42
N THR A 53 3.06 10.20 -0.14
CA THR A 53 3.80 10.71 -1.29
C THR A 53 2.90 10.86 -2.51
N MET A 54 1.96 9.94 -2.68
CA MET A 54 1.08 9.96 -3.82
C MET A 54 -0.04 10.98 -3.71
N ARG A 55 -0.24 11.57 -2.53
CA ARG A 55 -1.35 12.48 -2.35
C ARG A 55 -1.29 13.69 -3.27
N ALA A 56 -0.11 14.18 -3.54
CA ALA A 56 0.03 15.31 -4.43
C ALA A 56 0.31 14.78 -5.84
N PRO A 57 -0.64 14.86 -6.74
CA PRO A 57 -0.44 14.32 -8.07
C PRO A 57 0.50 15.16 -8.91
N SER A 58 1.12 14.54 -9.88
CA SER A 58 1.96 15.25 -10.81
C SER A 58 1.08 16.05 -11.77
N PRO A 59 1.65 16.99 -12.54
CA PRO A 59 0.86 17.71 -13.52
C PRO A 59 0.16 16.80 -14.53
N ALA A 60 0.80 15.72 -14.94
CA ALA A 60 0.17 14.79 -15.88
C ALA A 60 -1.03 14.10 -15.25
N MET A 61 -0.93 13.74 -13.98
CA MET A 61 -2.04 13.14 -13.29
C MET A 61 -3.17 14.14 -13.09
N ALA A 62 -2.83 15.37 -12.78
CA ALA A 62 -3.83 16.40 -12.57
C ALA A 62 -4.59 16.67 -13.87
N ALA A 63 -3.91 16.59 -14.99
CA ALA A 63 -4.56 16.80 -16.29
C ALA A 63 -5.49 15.65 -16.64
N ALA A 64 -5.25 14.46 -16.06
CA ALA A 64 -6.04 13.29 -16.40
C ALA A 64 -7.25 13.10 -15.50
N GLY A 65 -7.36 13.84 -14.41
CA GLY A 65 -8.47 13.63 -13.49
C GLY A 65 -8.70 14.81 -12.58
N ASP A 66 -9.37 14.55 -11.45
CA ASP A 66 -9.72 15.60 -10.51
C ASP A 66 -8.84 15.52 -9.29
N VAL A 67 -8.03 16.52 -9.06
CA VAL A 67 -7.07 16.53 -7.96
C VAL A 67 -7.76 16.41 -6.60
N ALA A 68 -8.87 17.08 -6.40
CA ALA A 68 -9.55 17.04 -5.12
C ALA A 68 -10.11 15.65 -4.83
N VAL A 69 -10.61 14.99 -5.85
CA VAL A 69 -11.12 13.64 -5.68
C VAL A 69 -9.98 12.68 -5.37
N TRP A 70 -8.86 12.83 -6.10
CA TRP A 70 -7.69 11.99 -5.87
C TRP A 70 -7.21 12.13 -4.43
N GLU A 71 -7.08 13.36 -3.95
CA GLU A 71 -6.61 13.61 -2.59
C GLU A 71 -7.55 12.97 -1.57
N ARG A 72 -8.85 13.11 -1.74
CA ARG A 72 -9.79 12.50 -0.81
C ARG A 72 -9.69 10.97 -0.83
N MET A 73 -9.47 10.39 -1.99
CA MET A 73 -9.35 8.95 -2.09
C MET A 73 -8.09 8.44 -1.40
N VAL A 74 -6.98 9.15 -1.58
CA VAL A 74 -5.73 8.77 -0.93
C VAL A 74 -5.86 8.92 0.59
N LEU A 75 -6.46 10.00 1.05
CA LEU A 75 -6.63 10.20 2.48
C LEU A 75 -7.56 9.14 3.09
N ALA A 76 -8.57 8.71 2.35
CA ALA A 76 -9.44 7.65 2.82
C ALA A 76 -8.68 6.34 2.96
N ALA A 77 -7.77 6.07 2.03
CA ALA A 77 -6.96 4.87 2.09
C ALA A 77 -6.04 4.88 3.31
N ILE A 78 -5.47 6.04 3.63
CA ILE A 78 -4.61 6.19 4.79
C ILE A 78 -5.43 6.00 6.08
N ALA A 79 -6.60 6.61 6.12
CA ALA A 79 -7.45 6.51 7.30
C ALA A 79 -7.90 5.08 7.55
N GLU A 80 -8.15 4.35 6.48
CA GLU A 80 -8.57 2.97 6.61
C GLU A 80 -7.49 2.12 7.24
N ALA A 81 -6.23 2.52 7.07
CA ALA A 81 -5.12 1.75 7.58
C ALA A 81 -4.77 2.07 9.02
N LYS A 82 -5.45 3.01 9.64
CA LYS A 82 -5.10 3.37 11.00
C LYS A 82 -6.15 2.85 11.95
N PRO A 83 -6.14 1.60 12.18
CA PRO A 83 -7.19 1.02 13.00
C PRO A 83 -7.02 1.48 14.42
N GLY A 84 -7.91 1.26 15.11
CA GLY A 84 -7.74 1.52 16.47
C GLY A 84 -7.90 2.85 16.92
N ILE A 85 -8.03 3.66 16.13
CA ILE A 85 -8.07 4.93 16.64
C ILE A 85 -9.29 5.23 17.00
N VAL A 86 -9.93 4.72 17.25
CA VAL A 86 -11.08 4.99 17.58
C VAL A 86 -11.43 5.61 18.54
N MET A 87 -11.68 5.97 18.78
CA MET A 87 -12.06 6.44 19.79
C MET A 87 -12.86 6.75 19.86
#